data_6fada44d37e559b1ac042488d01c43a9
#
_entry.id   6fada44d37e559b1ac042488d01c43a9
#
_cell.length_a   1.000
_cell.length_b   1.000
_cell.length_c   1.000
_cell.angle_alpha   90.00
_cell.angle_beta   90.00
_cell.angle_gamma   90.00
#
_symmetry.space_group_name_H-M   'P 1'
#
loop_
_entity.id
_entity.type
_entity.pdbx_description
1 polymer ?
#
loop_
_entity_poly.entity_id
_entity_poly.type
_entity_poly.pdbx_seq_one_letter_code
_entity_poly.pdbx_strand_id
1 'polypeptide(L)'
;MARDKIALIGSGQIGGTLAHLIGLKELGDVVLFDIAEGVPQGKALDIAQSSPVDGFDAHFTGANSYDALDNARVCIVTAGVPRKPGMSRDDLLSINLKVMEQVGAGIKKYAPDAFVICITNPLDAMVWALQKASGMPHKKVVGMAGVLDSSRFRYFLADEFNVSVEDVTAFVLGGHGDTMVPLVRYSTVAGIPLPDLVKMGWTSQARIDEIVDRTRNGGAEIVNLLKTGSAFYAPAASAIAMAESYLKDKKRVLPCAAYLSGEYGVKDMYVGVPVVIGSKGVERVVEIELAGKDREAFDKSVGAVQGLVDACKKIAPDLLGR
;
A
#
# COMPACT_ATOMS: atom_id res chain seq x y z
N MET A 1 -23.62 16.71 -8.67
CA MET A 1 -22.88 15.63 -9.37
C MET A 1 -22.90 14.41 -8.47
N ALA A 2 -23.01 13.19 -9.01
CA ALA A 2 -22.89 11.98 -8.20
C ALA A 2 -21.47 11.92 -7.60
N ARG A 3 -21.37 11.44 -6.32
CA ARG A 3 -20.06 11.20 -5.69
C ARG A 3 -19.34 10.05 -6.39
N ASP A 4 -18.02 10.06 -6.36
CA ASP A 4 -17.21 8.95 -6.85
C ASP A 4 -17.46 7.69 -6.01
N LYS A 5 -17.58 6.53 -6.65
CA LYS A 5 -17.70 5.26 -5.95
C LYS A 5 -16.31 4.67 -5.66
N ILE A 6 -16.08 4.27 -4.42
CA ILE A 6 -14.86 3.63 -3.95
C ILE A 6 -15.23 2.24 -3.43
N ALA A 7 -14.65 1.19 -4.03
CA ALA A 7 -14.87 -0.19 -3.62
C ALA A 7 -13.72 -0.70 -2.74
N LEU A 8 -14.06 -1.20 -1.57
CA LEU A 8 -13.15 -1.80 -0.61
C LEU A 8 -13.32 -3.31 -0.64
N ILE A 9 -12.34 -4.02 -1.20
CA ILE A 9 -12.40 -5.47 -1.40
C ILE A 9 -11.66 -6.14 -0.25
N GLY A 10 -12.44 -6.65 0.70
CA GLY A 10 -12.03 -7.09 2.03
C GLY A 10 -12.53 -6.15 3.11
N SER A 11 -13.47 -6.62 3.94
CA SER A 11 -14.10 -5.84 5.02
C SER A 11 -13.53 -6.15 6.41
N GLY A 12 -12.24 -6.54 6.47
CA GLY A 12 -11.52 -6.73 7.73
C GLY A 12 -11.25 -5.42 8.47
N GLN A 13 -10.23 -5.38 9.33
CA GLN A 13 -9.88 -4.18 10.11
C GLN A 13 -9.43 -3.03 9.20
N ILE A 14 -8.58 -3.32 8.21
CA ILE A 14 -8.13 -2.29 7.25
C ILE A 14 -9.33 -1.78 6.45
N GLY A 15 -10.19 -2.66 5.92
CA GLY A 15 -11.37 -2.29 5.13
C GLY A 15 -12.32 -1.35 5.88
N GLY A 16 -12.66 -1.67 7.15
CA GLY A 16 -13.47 -0.80 7.99
C GLY A 16 -12.83 0.56 8.26
N THR A 17 -11.52 0.57 8.55
CA THR A 17 -10.78 1.82 8.78
C THR A 17 -10.72 2.68 7.52
N LEU A 18 -10.50 2.06 6.34
CA LEU A 18 -10.55 2.75 5.05
C LEU A 18 -11.91 3.41 4.82
N ALA A 19 -13.00 2.66 5.04
CA ALA A 19 -14.36 3.16 4.87
C ALA A 19 -14.61 4.40 5.73
N HIS A 20 -14.27 4.34 7.02
CA HIS A 20 -14.42 5.48 7.93
C HIS A 20 -13.59 6.69 7.50
N LEU A 21 -12.31 6.49 7.12
CA LEU A 21 -11.46 7.57 6.63
C LEU A 21 -11.97 8.20 5.32
N ILE A 22 -12.58 7.40 4.43
CA ILE A 22 -13.22 7.92 3.20
C ILE A 22 -14.40 8.83 3.56
N GLY A 23 -15.23 8.42 4.52
CA GLY A 23 -16.32 9.24 5.04
C GLY A 23 -15.83 10.57 5.61
N LEU A 24 -14.93 10.53 6.59
CA LEU A 24 -14.35 11.71 7.22
C LEU A 24 -13.70 12.70 6.25
N LYS A 25 -13.14 12.20 5.15
CA LYS A 25 -12.50 13.02 4.09
C LYS A 25 -13.45 13.37 2.94
N GLU A 26 -14.68 12.87 2.98
CA GLU A 26 -15.69 13.03 1.92
C GLU A 26 -15.15 12.73 0.51
N LEU A 27 -14.38 11.63 0.38
CA LEU A 27 -13.74 11.27 -0.89
C LEU A 27 -14.72 10.65 -1.89
N GLY A 28 -15.83 10.09 -1.42
CA GLY A 28 -16.83 9.42 -2.26
C GLY A 28 -17.75 8.49 -1.49
N ASP A 29 -18.65 7.81 -2.21
CA ASP A 29 -19.51 6.76 -1.67
C ASP A 29 -18.75 5.44 -1.63
N VAL A 30 -19.03 4.62 -0.61
CA VAL A 30 -18.25 3.41 -0.30
C VAL A 30 -19.07 2.14 -0.48
N VAL A 31 -18.49 1.19 -1.18
CA VAL A 31 -18.93 -0.20 -1.18
C VAL A 31 -17.91 -1.04 -0.42
N LEU A 32 -18.32 -1.64 0.70
CA LEU A 32 -17.55 -2.67 1.38
C LEU A 32 -17.96 -4.03 0.81
N PHE A 33 -17.00 -4.75 0.24
CA PHE A 33 -17.18 -6.10 -0.28
C PHE A 33 -16.42 -7.12 0.56
N ASP A 34 -17.07 -8.20 0.93
CA ASP A 34 -16.45 -9.37 1.56
C ASP A 34 -17.22 -10.64 1.23
N ILE A 35 -16.56 -11.79 1.24
CA ILE A 35 -17.20 -13.10 1.09
C ILE A 35 -17.96 -13.55 2.36
N ALA A 36 -17.60 -12.98 3.52
CA ALA A 36 -18.26 -13.27 4.79
C ALA A 36 -19.59 -12.51 4.87
N GLU A 37 -20.71 -13.25 4.82
CA GLU A 37 -22.04 -12.68 4.91
C GLU A 37 -22.24 -11.89 6.21
N GLY A 38 -22.91 -10.75 6.10
CA GLY A 38 -23.23 -9.87 7.23
C GLY A 38 -22.09 -8.95 7.66
N VAL A 39 -20.82 -9.32 7.44
CA VAL A 39 -19.67 -8.51 7.87
C VAL A 39 -19.60 -7.16 7.13
N PRO A 40 -19.64 -7.11 5.78
CA PRO A 40 -19.60 -5.82 5.09
C PRO A 40 -20.84 -4.98 5.35
N GLN A 41 -22.02 -5.60 5.48
CA GLN A 41 -23.27 -4.89 5.78
C GLN A 41 -23.27 -4.27 7.19
N GLY A 42 -22.83 -5.05 8.19
CA GLY A 42 -22.74 -4.57 9.57
C GLY A 42 -21.78 -3.39 9.71
N LYS A 43 -20.60 -3.49 9.10
CA LYS A 43 -19.63 -2.37 9.13
C LYS A 43 -20.11 -1.14 8.35
N ALA A 44 -20.73 -1.34 7.19
CA ALA A 44 -21.31 -0.25 6.42
C ALA A 44 -22.37 0.52 7.23
N LEU A 45 -23.25 -0.23 7.92
CA LEU A 45 -24.30 0.36 8.75
C LEU A 45 -23.72 1.11 9.96
N ASP A 46 -22.76 0.52 10.67
CA ASP A 46 -22.11 1.13 11.83
C ASP A 46 -21.42 2.45 11.46
N ILE A 47 -20.63 2.45 10.37
CA ILE A 47 -19.98 3.66 9.88
C ILE A 47 -21.00 4.69 9.40
N ALA A 48 -22.06 4.28 8.70
CA ALA A 48 -23.13 5.19 8.30
C ALA A 48 -23.82 5.84 9.52
N GLN A 49 -23.93 5.13 10.65
CA GLN A 49 -24.49 5.68 11.90
C GLN A 49 -23.56 6.66 12.61
N SER A 50 -22.24 6.67 12.31
CA SER A 50 -21.34 7.70 12.82
C SER A 50 -21.46 9.02 12.06
N SER A 51 -21.99 9.01 10.84
CA SER A 51 -22.04 10.20 9.96
C SER A 51 -22.77 11.41 10.56
N PRO A 52 -23.89 11.27 11.31
CA PRO A 52 -24.54 12.43 11.94
C PRO A 52 -23.69 13.07 13.04
N VAL A 53 -22.76 12.33 13.64
CA VAL A 53 -21.86 12.81 14.70
C VAL A 53 -20.60 13.44 14.09
N ASP A 54 -20.02 12.77 13.08
CA ASP A 54 -18.77 13.18 12.43
C ASP A 54 -18.97 14.22 11.32
N GLY A 55 -20.22 14.41 10.84
CA GLY A 55 -20.57 15.47 9.89
C GLY A 55 -20.19 15.18 8.45
N PHE A 56 -20.39 13.94 7.96
CA PHE A 56 -20.19 13.58 6.55
C PHE A 56 -21.46 12.94 5.93
N ASP A 57 -21.63 13.08 4.61
CA ASP A 57 -22.82 12.62 3.87
C ASP A 57 -22.54 11.48 2.87
N ALA A 58 -21.41 10.80 2.97
CA ALA A 58 -21.07 9.67 2.11
C ALA A 58 -22.00 8.48 2.35
N HIS A 59 -22.41 7.79 1.27
CA HIS A 59 -23.17 6.54 1.36
C HIS A 59 -22.28 5.34 1.56
N PHE A 60 -22.71 4.40 2.41
CA PHE A 60 -22.02 3.15 2.70
C PHE A 60 -22.93 1.96 2.40
N THR A 61 -22.46 1.03 1.59
CA THR A 61 -23.14 -0.23 1.30
C THR A 61 -22.24 -1.41 1.55
N GLY A 62 -22.79 -2.49 2.12
CA GLY A 62 -22.10 -3.77 2.25
C GLY A 62 -22.60 -4.76 1.20
N ALA A 63 -21.73 -5.53 0.59
CA ALA A 63 -22.06 -6.49 -0.46
C ALA A 63 -21.21 -7.76 -0.37
N ASN A 64 -21.79 -8.88 -0.86
CA ASN A 64 -21.15 -10.19 -0.96
C ASN A 64 -21.00 -10.65 -2.43
N SER A 65 -21.35 -9.78 -3.40
CA SER A 65 -21.23 -10.05 -4.82
C SER A 65 -20.43 -8.96 -5.53
N TYR A 66 -19.62 -9.34 -6.52
CA TYR A 66 -18.72 -8.44 -7.25
C TYR A 66 -19.44 -7.42 -8.13
N ASP A 67 -20.73 -7.63 -8.47
CA ASP A 67 -21.52 -6.64 -9.23
C ASP A 67 -21.67 -5.30 -8.48
N ALA A 68 -21.57 -5.31 -7.16
CA ALA A 68 -21.54 -4.10 -6.36
C ALA A 68 -20.35 -3.16 -6.68
N LEU A 69 -19.28 -3.68 -7.30
CA LEU A 69 -18.12 -2.90 -7.75
C LEU A 69 -18.41 -2.08 -9.01
N ASP A 70 -19.56 -2.29 -9.66
CA ASP A 70 -19.90 -1.64 -10.92
C ASP A 70 -19.66 -0.12 -10.88
N ASN A 71 -18.94 0.39 -11.87
CA ASN A 71 -18.54 1.79 -11.99
C ASN A 71 -17.70 2.37 -10.83
N ALA A 72 -17.01 1.54 -10.02
CA ALA A 72 -16.07 2.05 -9.02
C ALA A 72 -14.89 2.79 -9.69
N ARG A 73 -14.59 3.99 -9.23
CA ARG A 73 -13.43 4.77 -9.67
C ARG A 73 -12.12 4.31 -9.03
N VAL A 74 -12.21 3.81 -7.79
CA VAL A 74 -11.08 3.27 -7.05
C VAL A 74 -11.48 1.94 -6.45
N CYS A 75 -10.62 0.94 -6.58
CA CYS A 75 -10.72 -0.32 -5.87
C CYS A 75 -9.52 -0.46 -4.92
N ILE A 76 -9.76 -0.65 -3.63
CA ILE A 76 -8.70 -0.91 -2.65
C ILE A 76 -8.83 -2.36 -2.18
N VAL A 77 -7.79 -3.16 -2.43
CA VAL A 77 -7.81 -4.60 -2.20
C VAL A 77 -7.04 -4.94 -0.94
N THR A 78 -7.78 -5.39 0.07
CA THR A 78 -7.24 -5.92 1.34
C THR A 78 -7.60 -7.39 1.54
N ALA A 79 -8.34 -7.97 0.59
CA ALA A 79 -8.76 -9.37 0.62
C ALA A 79 -7.56 -10.31 0.60
N GLY A 80 -7.59 -11.33 1.44
CA GLY A 80 -6.53 -12.31 1.61
C GLY A 80 -6.42 -12.77 3.05
N VAL A 81 -5.62 -13.79 3.29
CA VAL A 81 -5.37 -14.29 4.63
C VAL A 81 -4.05 -13.77 5.18
N PRO A 82 -3.98 -13.37 6.46
CA PRO A 82 -2.73 -13.09 7.11
C PRO A 82 -1.96 -14.39 7.38
N ARG A 83 -0.63 -14.29 7.48
CA ARG A 83 0.19 -15.44 7.88
C ARG A 83 -0.21 -15.93 9.28
N LYS A 84 -0.53 -17.21 9.38
CA LYS A 84 -0.86 -17.86 10.66
C LYS A 84 0.33 -18.65 11.18
N PRO A 85 0.42 -18.91 12.52
CA PRO A 85 1.42 -19.82 13.06
C PRO A 85 1.36 -21.19 12.38
N GLY A 86 2.52 -21.74 12.01
CA GLY A 86 2.63 -23.02 11.30
C GLY A 86 2.42 -22.97 9.79
N MET A 87 2.00 -21.82 9.22
CA MET A 87 1.85 -21.65 7.79
C MET A 87 3.19 -21.34 7.14
N SER A 88 3.56 -22.13 6.11
CA SER A 88 4.73 -21.85 5.29
C SER A 88 4.52 -20.59 4.42
N ARG A 89 5.59 -20.08 3.84
CA ARG A 89 5.53 -18.98 2.86
C ARG A 89 4.76 -19.38 1.61
N ASP A 90 4.98 -20.61 1.13
CA ASP A 90 4.35 -21.11 -0.10
C ASP A 90 2.87 -21.38 0.08
N ASP A 91 2.45 -21.83 1.28
CA ASP A 91 1.02 -21.95 1.62
C ASP A 91 0.33 -20.59 1.56
N LEU A 92 0.93 -19.56 2.15
CA LEU A 92 0.39 -18.21 2.13
C LEU A 92 0.29 -17.66 0.70
N LEU A 93 1.34 -17.86 -0.12
CA LEU A 93 1.34 -17.47 -1.53
C LEU A 93 0.23 -18.17 -2.29
N SER A 94 0.12 -19.51 -2.16
CA SER A 94 -0.89 -20.32 -2.84
C SER A 94 -2.31 -19.86 -2.54
N ILE A 95 -2.62 -19.56 -1.27
CA ILE A 95 -3.96 -19.11 -0.86
C ILE A 95 -4.23 -17.72 -1.44
N ASN A 96 -3.31 -16.77 -1.24
CA ASN A 96 -3.53 -15.38 -1.64
C ASN A 96 -3.47 -15.20 -3.17
N LEU A 97 -2.75 -16.03 -3.92
CA LEU A 97 -2.82 -16.06 -5.38
C LEU A 97 -4.23 -16.36 -5.87
N LYS A 98 -4.90 -17.40 -5.32
CA LYS A 98 -6.29 -17.72 -5.67
C LYS A 98 -7.25 -16.57 -5.35
N VAL A 99 -7.01 -15.86 -4.23
CA VAL A 99 -7.78 -14.66 -3.90
C VAL A 99 -7.55 -13.56 -4.94
N MET A 100 -6.30 -13.30 -5.34
CA MET A 100 -5.99 -12.30 -6.37
C MET A 100 -6.58 -12.66 -7.74
N GLU A 101 -6.66 -13.93 -8.10
CA GLU A 101 -7.34 -14.38 -9.32
C GLU A 101 -8.84 -14.03 -9.31
N GLN A 102 -9.53 -14.35 -8.21
CA GLN A 102 -10.95 -14.06 -8.07
C GLN A 102 -11.24 -12.55 -8.04
N VAL A 103 -10.47 -11.80 -7.26
CA VAL A 103 -10.57 -10.35 -7.16
C VAL A 103 -10.25 -9.69 -8.49
N GLY A 104 -9.18 -10.11 -9.16
CA GLY A 104 -8.79 -9.58 -10.47
C GLY A 104 -9.87 -9.80 -11.54
N ALA A 105 -10.47 -10.99 -11.57
CA ALA A 105 -11.60 -11.31 -12.46
C ALA A 105 -12.84 -10.44 -12.16
N GLY A 106 -13.15 -10.22 -10.88
CA GLY A 106 -14.23 -9.33 -10.45
C GLY A 106 -14.01 -7.89 -10.87
N ILE A 107 -12.81 -7.33 -10.63
CA ILE A 107 -12.46 -5.96 -11.04
C ILE A 107 -12.51 -5.83 -12.55
N LYS A 108 -11.92 -6.77 -13.30
CA LYS A 108 -11.95 -6.78 -14.77
C LYS A 108 -13.37 -6.69 -15.33
N LYS A 109 -14.31 -7.40 -14.70
CA LYS A 109 -15.70 -7.48 -15.18
C LYS A 109 -16.51 -6.25 -14.82
N TYR A 110 -16.39 -5.73 -13.60
CA TYR A 110 -17.30 -4.73 -13.06
C TYR A 110 -16.70 -3.34 -12.87
N ALA A 111 -15.37 -3.22 -12.78
CA ALA A 111 -14.68 -1.95 -12.59
C ALA A 111 -13.40 -1.84 -13.44
N PRO A 112 -13.46 -2.07 -14.79
CA PRO A 112 -12.28 -2.16 -15.65
C PRO A 112 -11.49 -0.84 -15.77
N ASP A 113 -12.10 0.29 -15.44
CA ASP A 113 -11.47 1.62 -15.54
C ASP A 113 -10.96 2.12 -14.17
N ALA A 114 -11.18 1.36 -13.09
CA ALA A 114 -10.80 1.75 -11.74
C ALA A 114 -9.29 1.95 -11.59
N PHE A 115 -8.89 2.80 -10.66
CA PHE A 115 -7.54 2.80 -10.10
C PHE A 115 -7.49 1.79 -8.96
N VAL A 116 -6.57 0.83 -9.03
CA VAL A 116 -6.52 -0.32 -8.11
C VAL A 116 -5.31 -0.18 -7.18
N ILE A 117 -5.57 -0.17 -5.87
CA ILE A 117 -4.55 -0.14 -4.83
C ILE A 117 -4.55 -1.49 -4.10
N CYS A 118 -3.48 -2.26 -4.24
CA CYS A 118 -3.29 -3.52 -3.53
C CYS A 118 -2.63 -3.29 -2.17
N ILE A 119 -3.18 -3.92 -1.11
CA ILE A 119 -2.60 -3.92 0.25
C ILE A 119 -2.27 -5.36 0.70
N THR A 120 -2.85 -6.37 0.04
CA THR A 120 -2.70 -7.77 0.40
C THR A 120 -1.25 -8.22 0.39
N ASN A 121 -0.84 -8.94 1.44
CA ASN A 121 0.52 -9.46 1.59
C ASN A 121 0.67 -10.92 1.11
N PRO A 122 1.87 -11.31 0.64
CA PRO A 122 3.09 -10.50 0.43
C PRO A 122 2.90 -9.51 -0.72
N LEU A 123 3.01 -8.21 -0.40
CA LEU A 123 2.51 -7.15 -1.26
C LEU A 123 3.05 -7.18 -2.69
N ASP A 124 4.38 -7.27 -2.84
CA ASP A 124 5.04 -7.16 -4.15
C ASP A 124 4.61 -8.30 -5.10
N ALA A 125 4.38 -9.49 -4.54
CA ALA A 125 3.85 -10.63 -5.27
C ALA A 125 2.35 -10.48 -5.57
N MET A 126 1.57 -9.97 -4.61
CA MET A 126 0.12 -9.88 -4.76
C MET A 126 -0.30 -8.77 -5.72
N VAL A 127 0.40 -7.64 -5.76
CA VAL A 127 0.13 -6.59 -6.75
C VAL A 127 0.45 -7.09 -8.17
N TRP A 128 1.53 -7.84 -8.35
CA TRP A 128 1.86 -8.50 -9.61
C TRP A 128 0.76 -9.48 -10.03
N ALA A 129 0.34 -10.37 -9.14
CA ALA A 129 -0.70 -11.36 -9.41
C ALA A 129 -2.06 -10.71 -9.73
N LEU A 130 -2.44 -9.67 -8.99
CA LEU A 130 -3.67 -8.92 -9.21
C LEU A 130 -3.68 -8.24 -10.58
N GLN A 131 -2.57 -7.63 -10.98
CA GLN A 131 -2.44 -7.04 -12.30
C GLN A 131 -2.56 -8.11 -13.41
N LYS A 132 -1.89 -9.25 -13.26
CA LYS A 132 -2.00 -10.37 -14.21
C LYS A 132 -3.42 -10.89 -14.31
N ALA A 133 -4.09 -11.12 -13.18
CA ALA A 133 -5.46 -11.64 -13.15
C ALA A 133 -6.48 -10.65 -13.72
N SER A 134 -6.33 -9.37 -13.46
CA SER A 134 -7.23 -8.34 -13.96
C SER A 134 -6.97 -7.94 -15.41
N GLY A 135 -5.73 -8.09 -15.90
CA GLY A 135 -5.31 -7.61 -17.23
C GLY A 135 -5.38 -6.10 -17.39
N MET A 136 -5.48 -5.35 -16.29
CA MET A 136 -5.56 -3.90 -16.33
C MET A 136 -4.22 -3.26 -16.74
N PRO A 137 -4.24 -2.05 -17.32
CA PRO A 137 -3.00 -1.33 -17.60
C PRO A 137 -2.15 -1.12 -16.34
N HIS A 138 -0.83 -1.32 -16.43
CA HIS A 138 0.09 -1.21 -15.29
C HIS A 138 -0.03 0.10 -14.51
N LYS A 139 -0.26 1.23 -15.22
CA LYS A 139 -0.47 2.55 -14.60
C LYS A 139 -1.72 2.63 -13.71
N LYS A 140 -2.65 1.69 -13.85
CA LYS A 140 -3.89 1.63 -13.08
C LYS A 140 -3.82 0.70 -11.87
N VAL A 141 -2.75 -0.08 -11.73
CA VAL A 141 -2.57 -1.02 -10.61
C VAL A 141 -1.30 -0.66 -9.86
N VAL A 142 -1.39 -0.50 -8.56
CA VAL A 142 -0.27 -0.09 -7.69
C VAL A 142 -0.36 -0.76 -6.33
N GLY A 143 0.77 -1.02 -5.70
CA GLY A 143 0.84 -1.57 -4.34
C GLY A 143 1.11 -0.50 -3.29
N MET A 144 0.38 -0.54 -2.18
CA MET A 144 0.62 0.30 -1.01
C MET A 144 1.78 -0.31 -0.20
N ALA A 145 2.96 0.28 -0.31
CA ALA A 145 4.22 -0.18 0.28
C ALA A 145 4.97 0.95 0.97
N GLY A 146 5.85 1.62 0.24
CA GLY A 146 6.73 2.65 0.76
C GLY A 146 6.01 3.85 1.38
N VAL A 147 4.75 4.14 1.02
CA VAL A 147 3.96 5.19 1.70
C VAL A 147 3.82 4.86 3.19
N LEU A 148 3.50 3.61 3.53
CA LEU A 148 3.42 3.13 4.91
C LEU A 148 4.80 3.08 5.57
N ASP A 149 5.79 2.52 4.87
CA ASP A 149 7.14 2.35 5.43
C ASP A 149 7.81 3.71 5.68
N SER A 150 7.62 4.66 4.76
CA SER A 150 8.06 6.04 4.94
C SER A 150 7.32 6.75 6.07
N SER A 151 6.02 6.46 6.30
CA SER A 151 5.29 7.05 7.42
C SER A 151 5.83 6.60 8.77
N ARG A 152 6.24 5.34 8.89
CA ARG A 152 6.94 4.82 10.09
C ARG A 152 8.27 5.53 10.30
N PHE A 153 9.07 5.63 9.24
CA PHE A 153 10.36 6.30 9.30
C PHE A 153 10.22 7.78 9.68
N ARG A 154 9.26 8.49 9.07
CA ARG A 154 8.93 9.88 9.42
C ARG A 154 8.53 10.03 10.88
N TYR A 155 7.68 9.13 11.40
CA TYR A 155 7.25 9.18 12.79
C TYR A 155 8.42 8.99 13.75
N PHE A 156 9.29 8.00 13.52
CA PHE A 156 10.45 7.77 14.39
C PHE A 156 11.49 8.90 14.32
N LEU A 157 11.66 9.52 13.16
CA LEU A 157 12.50 10.70 13.01
C LEU A 157 11.91 11.91 13.74
N ALA A 158 10.61 12.15 13.61
CA ALA A 158 9.94 13.25 14.32
C ALA A 158 10.07 13.11 15.84
N ASP A 159 9.92 11.88 16.36
CA ASP A 159 10.13 11.55 17.78
C ASP A 159 11.57 11.80 18.21
N GLU A 160 12.57 11.35 17.45
CA GLU A 160 14.00 11.58 17.72
C GLU A 160 14.35 13.05 17.79
N PHE A 161 13.86 13.86 16.84
CA PHE A 161 14.18 15.29 16.77
C PHE A 161 13.25 16.17 17.61
N ASN A 162 12.21 15.59 18.22
CA ASN A 162 11.15 16.29 18.96
C ASN A 162 10.52 17.43 18.13
N VAL A 163 10.12 17.11 16.88
CA VAL A 163 9.49 18.02 15.93
C VAL A 163 8.16 17.48 15.43
N SER A 164 7.37 18.33 14.76
CA SER A 164 6.14 17.89 14.08
C SER A 164 6.45 16.87 12.97
N VAL A 165 5.60 15.85 12.84
CA VAL A 165 5.64 14.91 11.71
C VAL A 165 5.40 15.59 10.36
N GLU A 166 4.81 16.79 10.34
CA GLU A 166 4.58 17.58 9.12
C GLU A 166 5.89 18.11 8.53
N ASP A 167 6.90 18.36 9.39
CA ASP A 167 8.20 18.85 8.96
C ASP A 167 9.15 17.75 8.49
N VAL A 168 8.79 16.47 8.66
CA VAL A 168 9.64 15.35 8.26
C VAL A 168 9.23 14.80 6.90
N THR A 169 10.18 14.77 5.97
CA THR A 169 10.05 14.09 4.69
C THR A 169 11.02 12.91 4.64
N ALA A 170 10.54 11.73 4.24
CA ALA A 170 11.37 10.54 4.11
C ALA A 170 10.91 9.65 2.97
N PHE A 171 11.85 8.88 2.41
CA PHE A 171 11.59 7.85 1.41
C PHE A 171 12.10 6.49 1.87
N VAL A 172 11.24 5.49 1.70
CA VAL A 172 11.60 4.07 1.83
C VAL A 172 11.27 3.39 0.50
N LEU A 173 12.25 2.76 -0.12
CA LEU A 173 12.15 2.09 -1.41
C LEU A 173 12.32 0.58 -1.29
N GLY A 174 12.28 -0.11 -2.43
CA GLY A 174 12.45 -1.57 -2.51
C GLY A 174 11.18 -2.34 -2.22
N GLY A 175 11.30 -3.66 -1.97
CA GLY A 175 10.19 -4.53 -1.60
C GLY A 175 9.64 -4.20 -0.22
N HIS A 176 8.35 -4.47 -0.03
CA HIS A 176 7.66 -4.24 1.25
C HIS A 176 7.94 -5.37 2.24
N GLY A 177 8.93 -5.20 3.10
CA GLY A 177 9.37 -6.18 4.09
C GLY A 177 10.70 -5.80 4.72
N ASP A 178 11.39 -6.77 5.29
CA ASP A 178 12.68 -6.62 5.96
C ASP A 178 13.83 -6.16 5.04
N THR A 179 13.66 -6.30 3.73
CA THR A 179 14.62 -5.82 2.73
C THR A 179 14.34 -4.39 2.24
N MET A 180 13.36 -3.68 2.81
CA MET A 180 13.08 -2.29 2.46
C MET A 180 14.31 -1.38 2.68
N VAL A 181 14.39 -0.31 1.91
CA VAL A 181 15.54 0.59 1.85
C VAL A 181 15.15 2.01 2.30
N PRO A 182 15.24 2.33 3.61
CA PRO A 182 15.09 3.71 4.07
C PRO A 182 16.26 4.56 3.56
N LEU A 183 15.95 5.63 2.81
CA LEU A 183 16.94 6.49 2.19
C LEU A 183 17.28 7.68 3.08
N VAL A 184 18.30 7.53 3.91
CA VAL A 184 18.76 8.56 4.86
C VAL A 184 19.16 9.85 4.12
N ARG A 185 19.87 9.72 2.99
CA ARG A 185 20.32 10.88 2.18
C ARG A 185 19.16 11.74 1.65
N TYR A 186 18.02 11.12 1.34
CA TYR A 186 16.83 11.79 0.79
C TYR A 186 15.76 12.09 1.84
N SER A 187 16.10 11.89 3.12
CA SER A 187 15.18 12.19 4.23
C SER A 187 15.61 13.47 4.93
N THR A 188 14.64 14.33 5.25
CA THR A 188 14.89 15.69 5.74
C THR A 188 13.94 16.05 6.89
N VAL A 189 14.40 17.00 7.71
CA VAL A 189 13.54 17.75 8.65
C VAL A 189 13.53 19.20 8.20
N ALA A 190 12.36 19.74 7.87
CA ALA A 190 12.18 21.09 7.33
C ALA A 190 13.13 21.42 6.16
N GLY A 191 13.40 20.42 5.30
CA GLY A 191 14.31 20.52 4.16
C GLY A 191 15.80 20.32 4.50
N ILE A 192 16.17 20.18 5.77
CA ILE A 192 17.55 19.92 6.18
C ILE A 192 17.81 18.40 6.08
N PRO A 193 18.77 17.93 5.27
CA PRO A 193 19.06 16.50 5.14
C PRO A 193 19.53 15.86 6.45
N LEU A 194 19.15 14.62 6.71
CA LEU A 194 19.56 13.88 7.91
C LEU A 194 21.10 13.86 8.12
N PRO A 195 21.94 13.67 7.07
CA PRO A 195 23.39 13.73 7.26
C PRO A 195 23.91 15.08 7.77
N ASP A 196 23.23 16.18 7.43
CA ASP A 196 23.60 17.50 7.92
C ASP A 196 23.13 17.72 9.36
N LEU A 197 21.96 17.21 9.75
CA LEU A 197 21.51 17.21 11.14
C LEU A 197 22.46 16.43 12.06
N VAL A 198 23.04 15.31 11.58
CA VAL A 198 24.09 14.57 12.31
C VAL A 198 25.34 15.46 12.46
N LYS A 199 25.82 16.12 11.40
CA LYS A 199 26.96 17.06 11.47
C LYS A 199 26.71 18.23 12.42
N MET A 200 25.47 18.71 12.50
CA MET A 200 25.05 19.77 13.42
C MET A 200 24.93 19.31 14.88
N GLY A 201 25.02 18.02 15.14
CA GLY A 201 24.92 17.44 16.48
C GLY A 201 23.49 17.35 17.04
N TRP A 202 22.47 17.43 16.17
CA TRP A 202 21.06 17.23 16.59
C TRP A 202 20.76 15.78 16.93
N THR A 203 21.46 14.86 16.30
CA THR A 203 21.44 13.42 16.57
C THR A 203 22.77 12.81 16.18
N SER A 204 22.94 11.49 16.36
CA SER A 204 24.14 10.76 15.95
C SER A 204 23.83 9.78 14.81
N GLN A 205 24.88 9.38 14.05
CA GLN A 205 24.73 8.35 13.04
C GLN A 205 24.19 7.03 13.63
N ALA A 206 24.64 6.65 14.83
CA ALA A 206 24.16 5.45 15.50
C ALA A 206 22.64 5.48 15.76
N ARG A 207 22.11 6.65 16.15
CA ARG A 207 20.66 6.82 16.34
C ARG A 207 19.89 6.70 15.04
N ILE A 208 20.42 7.29 13.96
CA ILE A 208 19.80 7.16 12.62
C ILE A 208 19.79 5.69 12.18
N ASP A 209 20.88 4.95 12.40
CA ASP A 209 20.95 3.52 12.05
C ASP A 209 19.94 2.68 12.86
N GLU A 210 19.78 2.95 14.16
CA GLU A 210 18.76 2.32 15.01
C GLU A 210 17.33 2.60 14.50
N ILE A 211 17.05 3.85 14.10
CA ILE A 211 15.75 4.24 13.54
C ILE A 211 15.48 3.55 12.21
N VAL A 212 16.50 3.42 11.34
CA VAL A 212 16.42 2.67 10.08
C VAL A 212 16.06 1.20 10.36
N ASP A 213 16.72 0.57 11.31
CA ASP A 213 16.45 -0.83 11.68
C ASP A 213 15.07 -1.00 12.33
N ARG A 214 14.65 -0.07 13.19
CA ARG A 214 13.30 -0.05 13.75
C ARG A 214 12.23 0.11 12.67
N THR A 215 12.50 0.93 11.65
CA THR A 215 11.59 1.11 10.51
C THR A 215 11.37 -0.19 9.76
N ARG A 216 12.45 -0.95 9.47
CA ARG A 216 12.37 -2.28 8.83
C ARG A 216 11.54 -3.27 9.64
N ASN A 217 11.64 -3.20 10.95
CA ASN A 217 10.95 -4.08 11.89
C ASN A 217 9.60 -3.54 12.39
N GLY A 218 9.17 -2.35 11.95
CA GLY A 218 7.99 -1.66 12.50
C GLY A 218 6.68 -2.44 12.37
N GLY A 219 6.53 -3.27 11.34
CA GLY A 219 5.39 -4.18 11.23
C GLY A 219 5.42 -5.29 12.27
N ALA A 220 6.57 -5.91 12.47
CA ALA A 220 6.75 -6.97 13.46
C ALA A 220 6.61 -6.44 14.90
N GLU A 221 7.10 -5.23 15.19
CA GLU A 221 6.93 -4.56 16.50
C GLU A 221 5.44 -4.46 16.85
N ILE A 222 4.59 -4.01 15.91
CA ILE A 222 3.14 -3.90 16.16
C ILE A 222 2.48 -5.28 16.36
N VAL A 223 2.83 -6.28 15.54
CA VAL A 223 2.31 -7.65 15.69
C VAL A 223 2.68 -8.23 17.06
N ASN A 224 3.91 -8.01 17.51
CA ASN A 224 4.38 -8.47 18.83
C ASN A 224 3.65 -7.80 19.99
N LEU A 225 3.27 -6.54 19.85
CA LEU A 225 2.49 -5.80 20.87
C LEU A 225 1.02 -6.22 20.86
N LEU A 226 0.40 -6.34 19.70
CA LEU A 226 -1.03 -6.69 19.58
C LEU A 226 -1.31 -8.17 19.90
N LYS A 227 -0.32 -9.06 19.77
CA LYS A 227 -0.45 -10.52 19.94
C LYS A 227 -1.39 -11.19 18.90
N THR A 228 -2.47 -10.53 18.54
CA THR A 228 -3.42 -10.97 17.52
C THR A 228 -3.64 -9.84 16.51
N GLY A 229 -3.54 -10.15 15.21
CA GLY A 229 -3.70 -9.15 14.15
C GLY A 229 -2.41 -8.45 13.77
N SER A 230 -2.55 -7.37 13.03
CA SER A 230 -1.45 -6.55 12.48
C SER A 230 -1.86 -5.08 12.46
N ALA A 231 -0.94 -4.19 12.06
CA ALA A 231 -1.26 -2.77 11.83
C ALA A 231 -2.41 -2.62 10.82
N PHE A 232 -3.35 -1.70 11.09
CA PHE A 232 -4.46 -1.41 10.17
C PHE A 232 -4.75 0.10 10.05
N TYR A 233 -4.47 0.93 11.03
CA TYR A 233 -4.66 2.39 10.94
C TYR A 233 -3.70 3.04 9.95
N ALA A 234 -2.40 2.85 10.11
CA ALA A 234 -1.40 3.44 9.23
C ALA A 234 -1.45 2.87 7.79
N PRO A 235 -1.66 1.56 7.56
CA PRO A 235 -1.93 1.03 6.23
C PRO A 235 -3.14 1.67 5.55
N ALA A 236 -4.25 1.83 6.27
CA ALA A 236 -5.44 2.48 5.74
C ALA A 236 -5.17 3.95 5.38
N ALA A 237 -4.57 4.73 6.28
CA ALA A 237 -4.20 6.12 6.03
C ALA A 237 -3.27 6.27 4.81
N SER A 238 -2.32 5.33 4.64
CA SER A 238 -1.40 5.31 3.50
C SER A 238 -2.13 5.07 2.17
N ALA A 239 -3.04 4.11 2.12
CA ALA A 239 -3.84 3.86 0.92
C ALA A 239 -4.80 5.02 0.61
N ILE A 240 -5.37 5.66 1.63
CA ILE A 240 -6.19 6.86 1.45
C ILE A 240 -5.37 8.02 0.84
N ALA A 241 -4.13 8.22 1.24
CA ALA A 241 -3.26 9.24 0.63
C ALA A 241 -3.04 8.98 -0.87
N MET A 242 -2.94 7.71 -1.28
CA MET A 242 -2.84 7.31 -2.70
C MET A 242 -4.16 7.52 -3.44
N ALA A 243 -5.29 7.08 -2.86
CA ALA A 243 -6.62 7.24 -3.45
C ALA A 243 -7.00 8.72 -3.60
N GLU A 244 -6.75 9.54 -2.59
CA GLU A 244 -6.99 10.98 -2.62
C GLU A 244 -6.14 11.68 -3.69
N SER A 245 -4.89 11.25 -3.88
CA SER A 245 -4.04 11.80 -4.95
C SER A 245 -4.60 11.51 -6.34
N TYR A 246 -5.16 10.31 -6.55
CA TYR A 246 -5.82 9.93 -7.79
C TYR A 246 -7.14 10.69 -8.00
N LEU A 247 -8.04 10.65 -7.01
CA LEU A 247 -9.39 11.22 -7.12
C LEU A 247 -9.38 12.74 -7.30
N LYS A 248 -8.48 13.44 -6.60
CA LYS A 248 -8.35 14.91 -6.64
C LYS A 248 -7.25 15.41 -7.57
N ASP A 249 -6.65 14.54 -8.38
CA ASP A 249 -5.53 14.84 -9.30
C ASP A 249 -4.37 15.62 -8.64
N LYS A 250 -4.00 15.26 -7.42
CA LYS A 250 -3.01 16.03 -6.62
C LYS A 250 -1.58 15.94 -7.12
N LYS A 251 -1.26 14.98 -7.99
CA LYS A 251 0.11 14.75 -8.51
C LYS A 251 1.15 14.55 -7.39
N ARG A 252 0.76 13.91 -6.30
CA ARG A 252 1.69 13.64 -5.21
C ARG A 252 2.78 12.66 -5.65
N VAL A 253 4.00 12.91 -5.19
CA VAL A 253 5.12 11.96 -5.30
C VAL A 253 5.06 11.05 -4.08
N LEU A 254 4.74 9.77 -4.30
CA LEU A 254 4.55 8.78 -3.24
C LEU A 254 5.39 7.53 -3.55
N PRO A 255 6.10 6.96 -2.57
CA PRO A 255 6.80 5.69 -2.77
C PRO A 255 5.78 4.54 -2.73
N CYS A 256 5.60 3.87 -3.87
CA CYS A 256 4.63 2.80 -4.06
C CYS A 256 5.25 1.64 -4.81
N ALA A 257 4.75 0.43 -4.63
CA ALA A 257 5.08 -0.69 -5.49
C ALA A 257 4.42 -0.46 -6.86
N ALA A 258 5.22 0.01 -7.82
CA ALA A 258 4.80 0.32 -9.18
C ALA A 258 5.53 -0.58 -10.19
N TYR A 259 4.89 -0.81 -11.34
CA TYR A 259 5.50 -1.57 -12.42
C TYR A 259 6.64 -0.79 -13.05
N LEU A 260 7.78 -1.47 -13.19
CA LEU A 260 8.98 -0.92 -13.81
C LEU A 260 9.22 -1.59 -15.17
N SER A 261 9.52 -0.78 -16.19
CA SER A 261 9.80 -1.22 -17.56
C SER A 261 11.20 -0.83 -18.04
N GLY A 262 12.10 -0.62 -17.11
CA GLY A 262 13.51 -0.23 -17.33
C GLY A 262 14.05 0.73 -16.30
N GLU A 263 13.16 1.44 -15.61
CA GLU A 263 13.53 2.37 -14.55
C GLU A 263 14.31 1.64 -13.45
N TYR A 264 15.30 2.30 -12.87
CA TYR A 264 16.25 1.72 -11.90
C TYR A 264 16.99 0.46 -12.41
N GLY A 265 16.96 0.17 -13.73
CA GLY A 265 17.49 -1.06 -14.33
C GLY A 265 16.63 -2.30 -14.11
N VAL A 266 15.39 -2.14 -13.62
CA VAL A 266 14.43 -3.21 -13.32
C VAL A 266 13.39 -3.31 -14.42
N LYS A 267 13.02 -4.54 -14.82
CA LYS A 267 11.98 -4.79 -15.84
C LYS A 267 10.97 -5.81 -15.36
N ASP A 268 9.73 -5.64 -15.81
CA ASP A 268 8.63 -6.59 -15.66
C ASP A 268 8.27 -6.96 -14.21
N MET A 269 8.50 -6.03 -13.28
CA MET A 269 8.21 -6.22 -11.86
C MET A 269 7.58 -4.98 -11.23
N TYR A 270 6.85 -5.23 -10.13
CA TYR A 270 6.40 -4.20 -9.20
C TYR A 270 7.42 -4.05 -8.08
N VAL A 271 7.97 -2.85 -7.92
CA VAL A 271 8.96 -2.55 -6.87
C VAL A 271 8.64 -1.19 -6.27
N GLY A 272 8.88 -1.02 -4.99
CA GLY A 272 8.69 0.25 -4.26
C GLY A 272 9.65 1.33 -4.73
N VAL A 273 9.13 2.31 -5.44
CA VAL A 273 9.86 3.47 -5.98
C VAL A 273 8.99 4.73 -5.90
N PRO A 274 9.58 5.95 -5.93
CA PRO A 274 8.80 7.16 -5.95
C PRO A 274 8.04 7.28 -7.27
N VAL A 275 6.71 7.51 -7.18
CA VAL A 275 5.85 7.69 -8.36
C VAL A 275 4.96 8.91 -8.22
N VAL A 276 4.62 9.54 -9.31
CA VAL A 276 3.60 10.58 -9.36
C VAL A 276 2.25 9.90 -9.56
N ILE A 277 1.34 10.08 -8.61
CA ILE A 277 -0.05 9.62 -8.72
C ILE A 277 -0.97 10.81 -9.02
N GLY A 278 -1.66 10.75 -10.13
CA GLY A 278 -2.68 11.70 -10.52
C GLY A 278 -3.90 11.01 -11.13
N SER A 279 -4.81 11.75 -11.74
CA SER A 279 -6.10 11.24 -12.26
C SER A 279 -5.96 10.17 -13.36
N LYS A 280 -4.76 10.02 -13.94
CA LYS A 280 -4.47 8.96 -14.92
C LYS A 280 -3.88 7.68 -14.29
N GLY A 281 -3.75 7.64 -12.95
CA GLY A 281 -3.08 6.57 -12.21
C GLY A 281 -1.63 6.91 -11.89
N VAL A 282 -0.72 5.93 -11.99
CA VAL A 282 0.72 6.17 -11.93
C VAL A 282 1.14 6.85 -13.25
N GLU A 283 1.47 8.13 -13.18
CA GLU A 283 1.75 8.95 -14.36
C GLU A 283 3.24 9.00 -14.71
N ARG A 284 4.10 8.81 -13.71
CA ARG A 284 5.55 8.81 -13.88
C ARG A 284 6.23 8.09 -12.72
N VAL A 285 7.22 7.29 -13.01
CA VAL A 285 8.24 6.85 -12.06
C VAL A 285 9.28 7.96 -11.93
N VAL A 286 9.67 8.32 -10.71
CA VAL A 286 10.72 9.30 -10.45
C VAL A 286 12.00 8.55 -10.12
N GLU A 287 12.94 8.54 -11.04
CA GLU A 287 14.24 7.94 -10.81
C GLU A 287 15.12 8.91 -10.02
N ILE A 288 15.48 8.51 -8.80
CA ILE A 288 16.46 9.19 -7.97
C ILE A 288 17.79 8.44 -8.03
N GLU A 289 18.90 9.16 -7.91
CA GLU A 289 20.22 8.56 -7.92
C GLU A 289 20.43 7.70 -6.67
N LEU A 290 20.67 6.41 -6.87
CA LEU A 290 21.10 5.49 -5.83
C LEU A 290 22.58 5.16 -6.02
N ALA A 291 23.39 5.43 -5.01
CA ALA A 291 24.83 5.20 -5.05
C ALA A 291 25.31 4.40 -3.83
N GLY A 292 26.42 3.68 -3.97
CA GLY A 292 27.05 2.92 -2.90
C GLY A 292 26.08 1.98 -2.19
N LYS A 293 26.01 2.05 -0.87
CA LYS A 293 25.19 1.16 -0.03
C LYS A 293 23.70 1.19 -0.35
N ASP A 294 23.17 2.35 -0.77
CA ASP A 294 21.73 2.46 -1.11
C ASP A 294 21.43 1.67 -2.38
N ARG A 295 22.32 1.71 -3.37
CA ARG A 295 22.18 0.92 -4.59
C ARG A 295 22.28 -0.58 -4.31
N GLU A 296 23.28 -1.01 -3.55
CA GLU A 296 23.46 -2.42 -3.15
C GLU A 296 22.24 -2.95 -2.38
N ALA A 297 21.72 -2.16 -1.43
CA ALA A 297 20.52 -2.51 -0.66
C ALA A 297 19.28 -2.61 -1.56
N PHE A 298 19.13 -1.69 -2.50
CA PHE A 298 18.04 -1.70 -3.46
C PHE A 298 18.09 -2.94 -4.38
N ASP A 299 19.27 -3.26 -4.93
CA ASP A 299 19.46 -4.43 -5.80
C ASP A 299 19.17 -5.74 -5.05
N LYS A 300 19.60 -5.85 -3.78
CA LYS A 300 19.24 -6.98 -2.90
C LYS A 300 17.73 -7.07 -2.68
N SER A 301 17.07 -5.94 -2.46
CA SER A 301 15.63 -5.88 -2.27
C SER A 301 14.87 -6.30 -3.54
N VAL A 302 15.30 -5.83 -4.71
CA VAL A 302 14.77 -6.25 -6.02
C VAL A 302 14.92 -7.76 -6.20
N GLY A 303 16.07 -8.34 -5.86
CA GLY A 303 16.30 -9.79 -5.90
C GLY A 303 15.32 -10.57 -5.01
N ALA A 304 14.98 -10.04 -3.83
CA ALA A 304 13.98 -10.65 -2.95
C ALA A 304 12.58 -10.62 -3.56
N VAL A 305 12.19 -9.51 -4.18
CA VAL A 305 10.92 -9.39 -4.91
C VAL A 305 10.87 -10.35 -6.10
N GLN A 306 11.95 -10.44 -6.87
CA GLN A 306 12.04 -11.40 -7.99
C GLN A 306 11.81 -12.83 -7.51
N GLY A 307 12.43 -13.23 -6.40
CA GLY A 307 12.24 -14.57 -5.82
C GLY A 307 10.78 -14.84 -5.41
N LEU A 308 10.04 -13.81 -4.96
CA LEU A 308 8.60 -13.90 -4.67
C LEU A 308 7.79 -14.12 -5.95
N VAL A 309 8.04 -13.32 -6.97
CA VAL A 309 7.34 -13.42 -8.27
C VAL A 309 7.61 -14.77 -8.92
N ASP A 310 8.86 -15.27 -8.87
CA ASP A 310 9.21 -16.58 -9.44
C ASP A 310 8.54 -17.73 -8.69
N ALA A 311 8.37 -17.63 -7.38
CA ALA A 311 7.56 -18.57 -6.61
C ALA A 311 6.08 -18.54 -7.06
N CYS A 312 5.51 -17.34 -7.26
CA CYS A 312 4.15 -17.21 -7.79
C CYS A 312 3.97 -17.84 -9.17
N LYS A 313 4.92 -17.63 -10.09
CA LYS A 313 4.91 -18.22 -11.44
C LYS A 313 4.92 -19.75 -11.39
N LYS A 314 5.64 -20.34 -10.42
CA LYS A 314 5.67 -21.82 -10.23
C LYS A 314 4.35 -22.35 -9.66
N ILE A 315 3.73 -21.60 -8.72
CA ILE A 315 2.49 -22.02 -8.06
C ILE A 315 1.29 -21.85 -9.00
N ALA A 316 1.25 -20.77 -9.76
CA ALA A 316 0.13 -20.41 -10.65
C ALA A 316 0.62 -20.04 -12.06
N PRO A 317 1.10 -21.04 -12.84
CA PRO A 317 1.61 -20.81 -14.20
C PRO A 317 0.55 -20.25 -15.16
N ASP A 318 -0.73 -20.54 -14.91
CA ASP A 318 -1.85 -20.06 -15.73
C ASP A 318 -2.03 -18.54 -15.70
N LEU A 319 -1.51 -17.86 -14.67
CA LEU A 319 -1.48 -16.38 -14.61
C LEU A 319 -0.53 -15.75 -15.65
N LEU A 320 0.39 -16.52 -16.22
CA LEU A 320 1.35 -16.03 -17.22
C LEU A 320 0.74 -15.88 -18.62
N GLY A 321 -0.34 -16.60 -18.90
CA GLY A 321 -1.03 -16.61 -20.21
C GLY A 321 -2.19 -15.60 -20.32
N ARG A 322 -2.35 -14.74 -19.37
CA ARG A 322 -3.44 -13.74 -19.31
C ARG A 322 -2.98 -12.32 -19.57
#